data_be6525ad54a676a679faefe043e8263d
#
_entry.id   be6525ad54a676a679faefe043e8263d
#
_cell.length_a   1.000
_cell.length_b   1.000
_cell.length_c   1.000
_cell.angle_alpha   90.00
_cell.angle_beta   90.00
_cell.angle_gamma   90.00
#
_symmetry.space_group_name_H-M   'P 1'
#
loop_
_entity.id
_entity.type
_entity.pdbx_description
1 polymer ?
#
loop_
_entity_poly.entity_id
_entity_poly.type
_entity_poly.pdbx_seq_one_letter_code
_entity_poly.pdbx_strand_id
1 'polypeptide(L)'
;MTLVSHSEPSGSGVVGHTRGMTEHPLDLSARLIDTGVADTPPNRTTQELSELADGVALVESFSHVVAVDTGDGLVTFDASSARTGADVVAALRSWSDDPVHTLVYTHGHLDHVGGSREFAADAERHGRPVPRVLGHERIIPRFERYERTSGYNTVINMRQFGGAARAAAATDRPFLPSRTLRPDTTYDEQRTERIGDLDVEFNHCLGETDDHTWTWIPQRRMISAGDQFIWNFPNCGNPQKVQRYPLEWAASLRDMASRDVELFVPAHGLPIAGQARIRQCLDTVATTLETLVHDVVDAMNAGARLDDIVQSVHVPDDTLALPYLRPLYDEPEFVIRNIWRLYGGWWDANPARLKPASDAAIGAEVARLAGGVEALVARATELSGDGDHRVACQVIEWAAAAEPESPAVHEARSVIYAARRATESSLMSKGIFRSAQADSDAVVTGEVPPVTMRFAIGE
;
A
#
# COMPACT_ATOMS: atom_id res chain seq x y z
N MET A 1 28.94 30.37 -57.07
CA MET A 1 30.19 29.63 -57.25
C MET A 1 30.22 28.56 -56.19
N THR A 2 29.94 27.37 -56.58
CA THR A 2 30.18 26.03 -56.08
C THR A 2 29.80 25.68 -54.63
N LEU A 3 28.64 25.04 -54.51
CA LEU A 3 28.21 24.18 -53.37
C LEU A 3 29.02 22.90 -53.36
N VAL A 4 29.55 22.50 -52.23
CA VAL A 4 30.04 21.13 -52.02
C VAL A 4 29.19 20.50 -50.89
N SER A 5 28.43 19.49 -51.27
CA SER A 5 27.63 18.64 -50.39
C SER A 5 28.55 17.55 -49.81
N HIS A 6 28.54 17.39 -48.48
CA HIS A 6 29.05 16.18 -47.84
C HIS A 6 27.87 15.39 -47.25
N SER A 7 27.64 14.23 -47.81
CA SER A 7 26.74 13.20 -47.32
C SER A 7 27.47 12.39 -46.23
N GLU A 8 26.88 12.33 -45.03
CA GLU A 8 27.28 11.37 -44.00
C GLU A 8 26.49 10.05 -44.16
N PRO A 9 27.09 8.90 -43.89
CA PRO A 9 26.41 7.62 -43.96
C PRO A 9 25.60 7.33 -42.70
N SER A 10 24.35 6.96 -42.90
CA SER A 10 23.46 6.43 -41.89
C SER A 10 23.93 5.06 -41.38
N GLY A 11 24.57 5.02 -40.24
CA GLY A 11 24.85 3.81 -39.50
C GLY A 11 23.71 3.53 -38.49
N SER A 12 22.77 2.65 -38.84
CA SER A 12 21.80 2.08 -37.88
C SER A 12 22.51 1.08 -36.98
N GLY A 13 23.07 1.59 -35.87
CA GLY A 13 23.53 0.75 -34.80
C GLY A 13 22.32 0.26 -34.01
N VAL A 14 21.95 -1.01 -34.20
CA VAL A 14 21.08 -1.76 -33.31
C VAL A 14 21.82 -1.84 -31.94
N VAL A 15 21.48 -1.00 -31.02
CA VAL A 15 21.91 -1.14 -29.63
C VAL A 15 21.15 -2.34 -29.09
N GLY A 16 21.78 -3.49 -29.11
CA GLY A 16 21.35 -4.67 -28.39
C GLY A 16 21.31 -4.32 -26.89
N HIS A 17 20.12 -4.12 -26.36
CA HIS A 17 19.93 -4.16 -24.91
C HIS A 17 20.23 -5.60 -24.48
N THR A 18 21.45 -5.85 -24.02
CA THR A 18 21.71 -6.95 -23.11
C THR A 18 20.86 -6.68 -21.89
N ARG A 19 19.74 -7.41 -21.70
CA ARG A 19 19.07 -7.52 -20.40
C ARG A 19 20.14 -8.04 -19.44
N GLY A 20 20.72 -7.14 -18.64
CA GLY A 20 21.52 -7.54 -17.49
C GLY A 20 20.60 -8.43 -16.65
N MET A 21 21.10 -9.57 -16.22
CA MET A 21 20.35 -10.44 -15.29
C MET A 21 19.99 -9.59 -14.07
N THR A 22 18.71 -9.55 -13.73
CA THR A 22 18.22 -8.88 -12.53
C THR A 22 18.87 -9.54 -11.32
N GLU A 23 19.43 -8.77 -10.39
CA GLU A 23 20.04 -9.29 -9.16
C GLU A 23 19.03 -10.19 -8.44
N HIS A 24 19.47 -11.35 -7.97
CA HIS A 24 18.60 -12.31 -7.28
C HIS A 24 17.97 -11.65 -6.04
N PRO A 25 16.66 -11.85 -5.75
CA PRO A 25 15.98 -11.13 -4.67
C PRO A 25 16.61 -11.35 -3.28
N LEU A 26 17.14 -12.53 -3.00
CA LEU A 26 17.84 -12.81 -1.74
C LEU A 26 19.19 -12.08 -1.65
N ASP A 27 19.94 -11.96 -2.74
CA ASP A 27 21.22 -11.25 -2.75
C ASP A 27 20.99 -9.75 -2.58
N LEU A 28 20.01 -9.21 -3.27
CA LEU A 28 19.62 -7.81 -3.14
C LEU A 28 19.18 -7.50 -1.70
N SER A 29 18.33 -8.33 -1.09
CA SER A 29 17.89 -8.11 0.28
C SER A 29 19.03 -8.15 1.28
N ALA A 30 19.94 -9.13 1.14
CA ALA A 30 21.11 -9.25 1.98
C ALA A 30 21.99 -7.99 1.89
N ARG A 31 22.25 -7.53 0.67
CA ARG A 31 23.04 -6.32 0.41
C ARG A 31 22.41 -5.07 1.03
N LEU A 32 21.12 -4.86 0.82
CA LEU A 32 20.43 -3.69 1.38
C LEU A 32 20.41 -3.71 2.91
N ILE A 33 20.17 -4.86 3.55
CA ILE A 33 20.14 -4.99 5.00
C ILE A 33 21.55 -4.81 5.58
N ASP A 34 22.53 -5.51 5.04
CA ASP A 34 23.90 -5.53 5.58
C ASP A 34 24.61 -4.18 5.43
N THR A 35 24.32 -3.44 4.36
CA THR A 35 24.90 -2.12 4.13
C THR A 35 24.08 -0.98 4.74
N GLY A 36 22.80 -1.17 4.97
CA GLY A 36 21.87 -0.10 5.35
C GLY A 36 21.61 0.92 4.23
N VAL A 37 22.06 0.66 2.99
CA VAL A 37 21.97 1.59 1.86
C VAL A 37 20.82 1.21 0.93
N ALA A 38 19.82 2.08 0.83
CA ALA A 38 18.65 1.89 -0.03
C ALA A 38 18.87 2.50 -1.43
N ASP A 39 19.86 2.02 -2.16
CA ASP A 39 20.24 2.47 -3.51
C ASP A 39 19.38 1.84 -4.63
N THR A 40 18.68 0.78 -4.32
CA THR A 40 17.85 0.02 -5.26
C THR A 40 16.45 -0.16 -4.65
N PRO A 41 15.37 0.06 -5.42
CA PRO A 41 14.00 -0.17 -4.92
C PRO A 41 13.78 -1.63 -4.53
N PRO A 42 13.31 -1.91 -3.29
CA PRO A 42 13.04 -3.28 -2.85
C PRO A 42 11.73 -3.84 -3.44
N ASN A 43 10.77 -2.99 -3.80
CA ASN A 43 9.51 -3.42 -4.38
C ASN A 43 9.66 -3.53 -5.91
N ARG A 44 9.76 -4.75 -6.41
CA ARG A 44 9.90 -5.08 -7.83
C ARG A 44 8.64 -5.76 -8.33
N THR A 45 8.25 -5.45 -9.57
CA THR A 45 7.04 -5.99 -10.22
C THR A 45 7.39 -6.54 -11.59
N THR A 46 8.44 -7.36 -11.64
CA THR A 46 9.03 -7.86 -12.89
C THR A 46 8.20 -8.94 -13.58
N GLN A 47 7.31 -9.59 -12.83
CA GLN A 47 6.60 -10.83 -13.20
C GLN A 47 7.56 -12.02 -13.43
N GLU A 48 8.81 -11.89 -13.00
CA GLU A 48 9.81 -12.95 -13.08
C GLU A 48 9.72 -13.88 -11.87
N LEU A 49 10.01 -15.16 -12.08
CA LEU A 49 10.10 -16.16 -11.04
C LEU A 49 11.56 -16.33 -10.61
N SER A 50 11.77 -16.33 -9.30
CA SER A 50 13.04 -16.69 -8.67
C SER A 50 12.83 -17.89 -7.74
N GLU A 51 13.65 -18.92 -7.88
CA GLU A 51 13.70 -20.01 -6.90
C GLU A 51 14.51 -19.57 -5.69
N LEU A 52 13.87 -19.55 -4.50
CA LEU A 52 14.47 -19.07 -3.26
C LEU A 52 15.21 -20.17 -2.50
N ALA A 53 14.72 -21.39 -2.63
CA ALA A 53 15.27 -22.62 -2.08
C ALA A 53 14.69 -23.79 -2.88
N ASP A 54 15.25 -24.99 -2.68
CA ASP A 54 14.74 -26.21 -3.33
C ASP A 54 13.25 -26.39 -3.09
N GLY A 55 12.45 -26.36 -4.17
CA GLY A 55 11.00 -26.45 -4.13
C GLY A 55 10.29 -25.24 -3.51
N VAL A 56 10.93 -24.05 -3.48
CA VAL A 56 10.32 -22.76 -3.04
C VAL A 56 10.58 -21.68 -4.08
N ALA A 57 9.53 -21.17 -4.70
CA ALA A 57 9.61 -20.14 -5.71
C ALA A 57 8.82 -18.89 -5.35
N LEU A 58 9.30 -17.74 -5.81
CA LEU A 58 8.69 -16.43 -5.69
C LEU A 58 8.44 -15.85 -7.08
N VAL A 59 7.22 -15.44 -7.37
CA VAL A 59 6.91 -14.59 -8.53
C VAL A 59 6.81 -13.14 -8.07
N GLU A 60 7.72 -12.30 -8.56
CA GLU A 60 7.75 -10.87 -8.22
C GLU A 60 6.65 -10.11 -8.96
N SER A 61 5.52 -9.91 -8.32
CA SER A 61 4.38 -9.15 -8.83
C SER A 61 4.06 -7.95 -7.93
N PHE A 62 2.97 -7.24 -8.17
CA PHE A 62 2.59 -6.11 -7.30
C PHE A 62 2.38 -6.58 -5.86
N SER A 63 1.60 -7.64 -5.64
CA SER A 63 1.74 -8.54 -4.49
C SER A 63 2.36 -9.82 -5.00
N HIS A 64 3.40 -10.27 -4.36
CA HIS A 64 4.14 -11.47 -4.75
C HIS A 64 3.29 -12.73 -4.57
N VAL A 65 3.60 -13.76 -5.34
CA VAL A 65 3.04 -15.09 -5.13
C VAL A 65 4.18 -16.04 -4.78
N VAL A 66 4.05 -16.69 -3.65
CA VAL A 66 5.01 -17.70 -3.18
C VAL A 66 4.43 -19.06 -3.47
N ALA A 67 5.19 -19.94 -4.10
CA ALA A 67 4.82 -21.32 -4.36
C ALA A 67 5.78 -22.27 -3.64
N VAL A 68 5.23 -23.29 -3.00
CA VAL A 68 5.99 -24.31 -2.31
C VAL A 68 5.55 -25.68 -2.81
N ASP A 69 6.52 -26.48 -3.25
CA ASP A 69 6.32 -27.89 -3.59
C ASP A 69 6.12 -28.70 -2.32
N THR A 70 5.02 -29.44 -2.26
CA THR A 70 4.63 -30.25 -1.11
C THR A 70 4.87 -31.76 -1.33
N GLY A 71 5.37 -32.15 -2.52
CA GLY A 71 5.46 -33.55 -2.95
C GLY A 71 4.14 -34.14 -3.46
N ASP A 72 3.02 -33.44 -3.29
CA ASP A 72 1.69 -33.81 -3.81
C ASP A 72 0.98 -32.59 -4.45
N GLY A 73 1.76 -31.80 -5.19
CA GLY A 73 1.33 -30.55 -5.80
C GLY A 73 1.84 -29.31 -5.05
N LEU A 74 1.41 -28.15 -5.53
CA LEU A 74 1.85 -26.87 -5.01
C LEU A 74 0.86 -26.32 -3.98
N VAL A 75 1.40 -25.73 -2.91
CA VAL A 75 0.69 -24.72 -2.12
C VAL A 75 1.18 -23.34 -2.55
N THR A 76 0.26 -22.41 -2.82
CA THR A 76 0.60 -21.03 -3.15
C THR A 76 0.05 -20.08 -2.10
N PHE A 77 0.82 -19.04 -1.79
CA PHE A 77 0.42 -17.95 -0.90
C PHE A 77 0.14 -16.74 -1.78
N ASP A 78 -1.10 -16.25 -1.68
CA ASP A 78 -1.70 -15.21 -2.52
C ASP A 78 -1.82 -15.56 -4.02
N ALA A 79 -2.46 -14.69 -4.76
CA ALA A 79 -2.77 -14.87 -6.18
C ALA A 79 -2.45 -13.61 -7.00
N SER A 80 -1.83 -12.61 -6.38
CA SER A 80 -1.64 -11.29 -6.95
C SER A 80 -2.96 -10.60 -7.37
N SER A 81 -2.87 -9.56 -8.19
CA SER A 81 -4.02 -8.78 -8.63
C SER A 81 -4.72 -9.41 -9.84
N ALA A 82 -5.95 -8.99 -10.10
CA ALA A 82 -6.68 -9.40 -11.31
C ALA A 82 -5.99 -8.99 -12.64
N ARG A 83 -5.03 -8.07 -12.58
CA ARG A 83 -4.28 -7.60 -13.76
C ARG A 83 -3.05 -8.46 -14.06
N THR A 84 -2.48 -9.05 -13.03
CA THR A 84 -1.19 -9.76 -13.08
C THR A 84 -1.34 -11.28 -12.86
N GLY A 85 -2.51 -11.74 -12.43
CA GLY A 85 -2.74 -13.16 -12.13
C GLY A 85 -2.42 -14.11 -13.29
N ALA A 86 -2.69 -13.72 -14.53
CA ALA A 86 -2.35 -14.55 -15.69
C ALA A 86 -0.84 -14.68 -15.90
N ASP A 87 -0.09 -13.59 -15.73
CA ASP A 87 1.37 -13.57 -15.83
C ASP A 87 2.00 -14.39 -14.71
N VAL A 88 1.45 -14.28 -13.49
CA VAL A 88 1.86 -15.09 -12.33
C VAL A 88 1.68 -16.57 -12.60
N VAL A 89 0.51 -16.98 -13.08
CA VAL A 89 0.26 -18.40 -13.42
C VAL A 89 1.21 -18.89 -14.53
N ALA A 90 1.46 -18.06 -15.55
CA ALA A 90 2.41 -18.40 -16.61
C ALA A 90 3.83 -18.57 -16.06
N ALA A 91 4.27 -17.70 -15.16
CA ALA A 91 5.57 -17.81 -14.50
C ALA A 91 5.67 -19.11 -13.66
N LEU A 92 4.64 -19.43 -12.87
CA LEU A 92 4.59 -20.69 -12.11
C LEU A 92 4.65 -21.91 -13.01
N ARG A 93 3.95 -21.91 -14.17
CA ARG A 93 3.98 -23.02 -15.12
C ARG A 93 5.33 -23.16 -15.84
N SER A 94 6.15 -22.12 -15.90
CA SER A 94 7.53 -22.26 -16.37
C SER A 94 8.46 -22.96 -15.38
N TRP A 95 8.07 -23.01 -14.11
CA TRP A 95 8.82 -23.64 -13.03
C TRP A 95 8.31 -25.05 -12.69
N SER A 96 6.98 -25.25 -12.64
CA SER A 96 6.39 -26.55 -12.30
C SER A 96 5.10 -26.81 -13.09
N ASP A 97 4.96 -28.09 -13.56
CA ASP A 97 3.72 -28.60 -14.14
C ASP A 97 2.74 -29.13 -13.07
N ASP A 98 3.12 -29.19 -11.80
CA ASP A 98 2.28 -29.73 -10.74
C ASP A 98 1.02 -28.92 -10.50
N PRO A 99 -0.10 -29.55 -10.09
CA PRO A 99 -1.32 -28.84 -9.77
C PRO A 99 -1.09 -27.91 -8.58
N VAL A 100 -1.69 -26.74 -8.59
CA VAL A 100 -1.87 -25.96 -7.37
C VAL A 100 -3.00 -26.63 -6.59
N HIS A 101 -2.64 -27.31 -5.50
CA HIS A 101 -3.58 -28.02 -4.64
C HIS A 101 -4.31 -27.07 -3.70
N THR A 102 -3.57 -26.15 -3.09
CA THR A 102 -4.10 -25.18 -2.12
C THR A 102 -3.61 -23.78 -2.44
N LEU A 103 -4.54 -22.85 -2.52
CA LEU A 103 -4.29 -21.42 -2.58
C LEU A 103 -4.61 -20.81 -1.22
N VAL A 104 -3.62 -20.23 -0.57
CA VAL A 104 -3.75 -19.59 0.75
C VAL A 104 -3.83 -18.09 0.55
N TYR A 105 -4.86 -17.43 1.07
CA TYR A 105 -4.91 -16.00 1.14
C TYR A 105 -4.29 -15.51 2.45
N THR A 106 -3.28 -14.66 2.34
CA THR A 106 -2.72 -14.00 3.52
C THR A 106 -3.75 -13.03 4.12
N HIS A 107 -4.49 -12.34 3.28
CA HIS A 107 -5.61 -11.48 3.66
C HIS A 107 -6.45 -11.08 2.44
N GLY A 108 -7.56 -10.40 2.65
CA GLY A 108 -8.54 -10.13 1.60
C GLY A 108 -8.34 -8.84 0.79
N HIS A 109 -7.13 -8.27 0.69
CA HIS A 109 -6.87 -7.17 -0.25
C HIS A 109 -6.83 -7.66 -1.70
N LEU A 110 -7.22 -6.79 -2.64
CA LEU A 110 -7.43 -7.19 -4.05
C LEU A 110 -6.14 -7.55 -4.79
N ASP A 111 -5.03 -7.04 -4.36
CA ASP A 111 -3.72 -7.36 -4.90
C ASP A 111 -3.18 -8.72 -4.42
N HIS A 112 -3.83 -9.34 -3.44
CA HIS A 112 -3.55 -10.68 -2.94
C HIS A 112 -4.52 -11.73 -3.47
N VAL A 113 -5.79 -11.37 -3.64
CA VAL A 113 -6.84 -12.33 -3.99
C VAL A 113 -7.36 -12.20 -5.42
N GLY A 114 -7.15 -11.05 -6.05
CA GLY A 114 -7.82 -10.69 -7.31
C GLY A 114 -7.47 -11.56 -8.50
N GLY A 115 -6.25 -12.14 -8.52
CA GLY A 115 -5.78 -13.03 -9.58
C GLY A 115 -6.24 -14.48 -9.46
N SER A 116 -6.92 -14.86 -8.38
CA SER A 116 -7.28 -16.25 -8.07
C SER A 116 -8.11 -16.96 -9.15
N ARG A 117 -8.93 -16.23 -9.90
CA ARG A 117 -9.66 -16.78 -11.06
C ARG A 117 -8.73 -17.40 -12.12
N GLU A 118 -7.50 -16.90 -12.25
CA GLU A 118 -6.54 -17.40 -13.25
C GLU A 118 -5.97 -18.75 -12.83
N PHE A 119 -5.86 -18.99 -11.52
CA PHE A 119 -5.52 -20.31 -10.98
C PHE A 119 -6.63 -21.34 -11.23
N ALA A 120 -7.91 -20.95 -11.09
CA ALA A 120 -9.03 -21.81 -11.47
C ALA A 120 -9.04 -22.09 -12.97
N ALA A 121 -8.87 -21.08 -13.81
CA ALA A 121 -8.82 -21.24 -15.26
C ALA A 121 -7.64 -22.09 -15.71
N ASP A 122 -6.51 -22.04 -15.03
CA ASP A 122 -5.37 -22.90 -15.28
C ASP A 122 -5.67 -24.36 -14.97
N ALA A 123 -6.26 -24.63 -13.81
CA ALA A 123 -6.69 -25.96 -13.41
C ALA A 123 -7.70 -26.55 -14.43
N GLU A 124 -8.69 -25.78 -14.85
CA GLU A 124 -9.67 -26.16 -15.86
C GLU A 124 -9.02 -26.51 -17.21
N ARG A 125 -8.07 -25.69 -17.68
CA ARG A 125 -7.34 -25.93 -18.94
C ARG A 125 -6.56 -27.27 -18.94
N HIS A 126 -6.08 -27.66 -17.76
CA HIS A 126 -5.31 -28.91 -17.59
C HIS A 126 -6.16 -30.09 -17.12
N GLY A 127 -7.49 -29.94 -17.03
CA GLY A 127 -8.41 -30.98 -16.56
C GLY A 127 -8.15 -31.39 -15.10
N ARG A 128 -7.73 -30.44 -14.26
CA ARG A 128 -7.38 -30.63 -12.84
C ARG A 128 -8.47 -30.02 -11.95
N PRO A 129 -8.60 -30.47 -10.69
CA PRO A 129 -9.46 -29.81 -9.71
C PRO A 129 -9.04 -28.33 -9.52
N VAL A 130 -10.04 -27.45 -9.35
CA VAL A 130 -9.79 -26.07 -8.94
C VAL A 130 -9.11 -26.08 -7.56
N PRO A 131 -8.10 -25.24 -7.33
CA PRO A 131 -7.44 -25.16 -6.03
C PRO A 131 -8.42 -24.94 -4.89
N ARG A 132 -8.22 -25.65 -3.79
CA ARG A 132 -8.88 -25.32 -2.53
C ARG A 132 -8.37 -23.95 -2.06
N VAL A 133 -9.27 -23.09 -1.58
CA VAL A 133 -8.90 -21.77 -1.08
C VAL A 133 -9.01 -21.73 0.44
N LEU A 134 -7.88 -21.52 1.11
CA LEU A 134 -7.78 -21.41 2.55
C LEU A 134 -7.50 -19.96 2.95
N GLY A 135 -8.16 -19.47 3.99
CA GLY A 135 -7.88 -18.15 4.57
C GLY A 135 -8.60 -17.95 5.89
N HIS A 136 -8.28 -16.86 6.58
CA HIS A 136 -8.96 -16.51 7.81
C HIS A 136 -10.45 -16.24 7.58
N GLU A 137 -11.33 -16.61 8.53
CA GLU A 137 -12.80 -16.49 8.36
C GLU A 137 -13.27 -15.05 8.09
N ARG A 138 -12.54 -14.02 8.54
CA ARG A 138 -12.86 -12.61 8.33
C ARG A 138 -12.64 -12.12 6.89
N ILE A 139 -12.05 -12.93 6.02
CA ILE A 139 -11.96 -12.61 4.58
C ILE A 139 -13.35 -12.53 3.95
N ILE A 140 -14.28 -13.40 4.35
CA ILE A 140 -15.64 -13.43 3.81
C ILE A 140 -16.39 -12.13 4.12
N PRO A 141 -16.52 -11.67 5.39
CA PRO A 141 -17.13 -10.37 5.68
C PRO A 141 -16.38 -9.18 5.06
N ARG A 142 -15.07 -9.29 4.83
CA ARG A 142 -14.32 -8.26 4.08
C ARG A 142 -14.77 -8.19 2.64
N PHE A 143 -14.95 -9.30 1.95
CA PHE A 143 -15.48 -9.34 0.58
C PHE A 143 -16.86 -8.73 0.50
N GLU A 144 -17.76 -9.08 1.42
CA GLU A 144 -19.11 -8.50 1.52
C GLU A 144 -19.07 -6.98 1.76
N ARG A 145 -18.11 -6.51 2.58
CA ARG A 145 -17.88 -5.08 2.77
C ARG A 145 -17.43 -4.41 1.47
N TYR A 146 -16.51 -5.02 0.70
CA TYR A 146 -16.08 -4.48 -0.58
C TYR A 146 -17.21 -4.42 -1.61
N GLU A 147 -18.08 -5.41 -1.65
CA GLU A 147 -19.28 -5.39 -2.49
C GLU A 147 -20.20 -4.23 -2.09
N ARG A 148 -20.48 -4.08 -0.79
CA ARG A 148 -21.32 -3.01 -0.24
C ARG A 148 -20.75 -1.62 -0.47
N THR A 149 -19.44 -1.46 -0.37
CA THR A 149 -18.75 -0.17 -0.47
C THR A 149 -17.96 -0.02 -1.78
N SER A 150 -18.36 -0.73 -2.83
CA SER A 150 -17.63 -0.79 -4.11
C SER A 150 -17.33 0.60 -4.69
N GLY A 151 -18.34 1.48 -4.76
CA GLY A 151 -18.17 2.85 -5.23
C GLY A 151 -17.18 3.65 -4.39
N TYR A 152 -17.29 3.59 -3.06
CA TYR A 152 -16.40 4.32 -2.17
C TYR A 152 -14.95 3.81 -2.25
N ASN A 153 -14.76 2.49 -2.31
CA ASN A 153 -13.42 1.91 -2.50
C ASN A 153 -12.80 2.36 -3.83
N THR A 154 -13.58 2.46 -4.89
CA THR A 154 -13.13 3.01 -6.17
C THR A 154 -12.65 4.46 -6.00
N VAL A 155 -13.43 5.30 -5.32
CA VAL A 155 -13.09 6.71 -5.06
C VAL A 155 -11.78 6.85 -4.29
N ILE A 156 -11.62 6.13 -3.17
CA ILE A 156 -10.40 6.26 -2.34
C ILE A 156 -9.14 5.72 -3.04
N ASN A 157 -9.28 4.69 -3.87
CA ASN A 157 -8.16 4.21 -4.69
C ASN A 157 -7.80 5.19 -5.81
N MET A 158 -8.79 5.86 -6.42
CA MET A 158 -8.51 6.94 -7.38
C MET A 158 -7.74 8.08 -6.74
N ARG A 159 -8.09 8.49 -5.52
CA ARG A 159 -7.35 9.52 -4.79
C ARG A 159 -5.92 9.07 -4.47
N GLN A 160 -5.74 7.83 -4.04
CA GLN A 160 -4.44 7.33 -3.60
C GLN A 160 -3.49 7.01 -4.76
N PHE A 161 -3.99 6.43 -5.85
CA PHE A 161 -3.18 5.91 -6.95
C PHE A 161 -3.29 6.71 -8.27
N GLY A 162 -4.16 7.70 -8.34
CA GLY A 162 -4.28 8.63 -9.47
C GLY A 162 -4.71 7.97 -10.78
N GLY A 163 -3.98 8.25 -11.88
CA GLY A 163 -4.43 7.97 -13.25
C GLY A 163 -4.70 6.49 -13.61
N ALA A 164 -3.98 5.52 -13.03
CA ALA A 164 -4.25 4.10 -13.29
C ALA A 164 -5.61 3.65 -12.72
N ALA A 165 -5.99 4.20 -11.58
CA ALA A 165 -7.30 3.96 -10.98
C ALA A 165 -8.43 4.68 -11.71
N ARG A 166 -8.16 5.83 -12.37
CA ARG A 166 -9.14 6.52 -13.24
C ARG A 166 -9.55 5.68 -14.44
N ALA A 167 -8.60 5.01 -15.08
CA ALA A 167 -8.90 4.10 -16.18
C ALA A 167 -9.74 2.89 -15.73
N ALA A 168 -9.50 2.39 -14.52
CA ALA A 168 -10.29 1.31 -13.93
C ALA A 168 -11.71 1.75 -13.52
N ALA A 169 -11.86 2.98 -13.02
CA ALA A 169 -13.15 3.55 -12.62
C ALA A 169 -14.05 3.93 -13.80
N ALA A 170 -13.48 4.19 -14.97
CA ALA A 170 -14.23 4.42 -16.19
C ALA A 170 -14.95 3.16 -16.69
N THR A 171 -14.61 1.99 -16.16
CA THR A 171 -15.32 0.74 -16.40
C THR A 171 -16.31 0.50 -15.26
N ASP A 172 -17.54 0.17 -15.58
CA ASP A 172 -18.63 -0.15 -14.61
C ASP A 172 -18.38 -1.50 -13.90
N ARG A 173 -17.11 -1.73 -13.49
CA ARG A 173 -16.67 -2.98 -12.87
C ARG A 173 -16.76 -2.88 -11.36
N PRO A 174 -17.22 -3.95 -10.67
CA PRO A 174 -17.20 -3.98 -9.22
C PRO A 174 -15.77 -3.90 -8.68
N PHE A 175 -15.59 -3.30 -7.49
CA PHE A 175 -14.29 -3.18 -6.84
C PHE A 175 -13.68 -4.57 -6.57
N LEU A 176 -14.45 -5.48 -5.98
CA LEU A 176 -14.07 -6.90 -5.89
C LEU A 176 -14.44 -7.59 -7.22
N PRO A 177 -13.46 -8.15 -7.97
CA PRO A 177 -13.75 -8.86 -9.20
C PRO A 177 -14.71 -10.04 -8.99
N SER A 178 -15.77 -10.14 -9.80
CA SER A 178 -16.86 -11.09 -9.61
C SER A 178 -16.45 -12.57 -9.65
N ARG A 179 -15.27 -12.88 -10.16
CA ARG A 179 -14.73 -14.25 -10.25
C ARG A 179 -13.60 -14.52 -9.25
N THR A 180 -13.36 -13.62 -8.30
CA THR A 180 -12.43 -13.89 -7.19
C THR A 180 -12.93 -15.11 -6.43
N LEU A 181 -12.07 -16.10 -6.25
CA LEU A 181 -12.42 -17.30 -5.49
C LEU A 181 -12.63 -16.91 -4.01
N ARG A 182 -13.68 -17.47 -3.42
CA ARG A 182 -13.93 -17.29 -1.98
C ARG A 182 -13.27 -18.42 -1.22
N PRO A 183 -12.77 -18.19 0.00
CA PRO A 183 -12.31 -19.26 0.86
C PRO A 183 -13.41 -20.33 1.03
N ASP A 184 -13.07 -21.57 0.72
CA ASP A 184 -13.90 -22.76 0.99
C ASP A 184 -13.47 -23.46 2.29
N THR A 185 -12.30 -23.13 2.77
CA THR A 185 -11.73 -23.60 4.04
C THR A 185 -11.30 -22.39 4.86
N THR A 186 -11.90 -22.25 6.05
CA THR A 186 -11.60 -21.13 6.94
C THR A 186 -11.10 -21.61 8.30
N TYR A 187 -10.45 -20.71 9.04
CA TYR A 187 -10.04 -20.89 10.43
C TYR A 187 -10.16 -19.57 11.19
N ASP A 188 -10.09 -19.62 12.52
CA ASP A 188 -10.22 -18.46 13.40
C ASP A 188 -8.86 -18.00 13.95
N GLU A 189 -8.29 -18.68 14.97
CA GLU A 189 -7.03 -18.21 15.60
C GLU A 189 -5.80 -18.85 14.97
N GLN A 190 -5.76 -20.18 14.93
CA GLN A 190 -4.64 -20.97 14.42
C GLN A 190 -5.15 -22.26 13.81
N ARG A 191 -4.46 -22.72 12.76
CA ARG A 191 -4.71 -24.01 12.13
C ARG A 191 -3.42 -24.64 11.67
N THR A 192 -3.23 -25.93 11.94
CA THR A 192 -2.15 -26.72 11.35
C THR A 192 -2.74 -27.80 10.47
N GLU A 193 -2.23 -27.90 9.25
CA GLU A 193 -2.60 -28.97 8.32
C GLU A 193 -1.37 -29.65 7.74
N ARG A 194 -1.52 -30.92 7.47
CA ARG A 194 -0.60 -31.67 6.61
C ARG A 194 -1.01 -31.46 5.15
N ILE A 195 -0.15 -30.87 4.34
CA ILE A 195 -0.34 -30.69 2.90
C ILE A 195 0.83 -31.38 2.19
N GLY A 196 0.57 -32.49 1.52
CA GLY A 196 1.63 -33.34 1.01
C GLY A 196 2.59 -33.75 2.14
N ASP A 197 3.86 -33.49 1.96
CA ASP A 197 4.92 -33.80 2.94
C ASP A 197 5.22 -32.70 3.95
N LEU A 198 4.45 -31.59 3.94
CA LEU A 198 4.69 -30.44 4.79
C LEU A 198 3.62 -30.28 5.86
N ASP A 199 4.03 -29.97 7.07
CA ASP A 199 3.15 -29.41 8.09
C ASP A 199 3.11 -27.89 7.89
N VAL A 200 1.91 -27.34 7.71
CA VAL A 200 1.68 -25.93 7.42
C VAL A 200 0.85 -25.33 8.54
N GLU A 201 1.46 -24.42 9.29
CA GLU A 201 0.83 -23.72 10.42
C GLU A 201 0.36 -22.33 9.97
N PHE A 202 -0.94 -22.12 9.96
CA PHE A 202 -1.59 -20.85 9.66
C PHE A 202 -1.90 -20.11 10.95
N ASN A 203 -1.44 -18.89 11.08
CA ASN A 203 -1.60 -18.07 12.28
C ASN A 203 -2.35 -16.78 11.92
N HIS A 204 -3.47 -16.55 12.59
CA HIS A 204 -4.17 -15.27 12.50
C HIS A 204 -3.38 -14.19 13.23
N CYS A 205 -3.37 -12.99 12.68
CA CYS A 205 -2.86 -11.79 13.35
C CYS A 205 -3.64 -10.55 12.94
N LEU A 206 -3.69 -9.59 13.83
CA LEU A 206 -4.10 -8.24 13.53
C LEU A 206 -2.86 -7.43 13.09
N GLY A 207 -3.05 -6.46 12.21
CA GLY A 207 -1.96 -5.63 11.73
C GLY A 207 -2.49 -4.64 10.70
N GLU A 208 -2.10 -4.80 9.46
CA GLU A 208 -2.65 -4.05 8.34
C GLU A 208 -4.16 -4.28 8.20
N THR A 209 -4.59 -5.49 8.44
CA THR A 209 -6.00 -5.90 8.36
C THR A 209 -6.37 -6.78 9.54
N ASP A 210 -7.68 -6.99 9.70
CA ASP A 210 -8.27 -7.82 10.76
C ASP A 210 -8.46 -9.28 10.37
N ASP A 211 -8.05 -9.66 9.15
CA ASP A 211 -8.18 -11.01 8.59
C ASP A 211 -6.83 -11.59 8.14
N HIS A 212 -5.72 -11.03 8.68
CA HIS A 212 -4.39 -11.37 8.18
C HIS A 212 -3.91 -12.72 8.71
N THR A 213 -3.23 -13.46 7.82
CA THR A 213 -2.60 -14.75 8.08
C THR A 213 -1.11 -14.68 7.76
N TRP A 214 -0.27 -15.11 8.68
CA TRP A 214 1.09 -15.52 8.36
C TRP A 214 1.22 -17.04 8.52
N THR A 215 2.13 -17.66 7.78
CA THR A 215 2.26 -19.11 7.72
C THR A 215 3.66 -19.54 8.05
N TRP A 216 3.79 -20.57 8.92
CA TRP A 216 5.02 -21.23 9.26
C TRP A 216 5.07 -22.63 8.65
N ILE A 217 6.19 -22.98 7.99
CA ILE A 217 6.46 -24.31 7.42
C ILE A 217 7.77 -24.83 8.05
N PRO A 218 7.67 -25.64 9.14
CA PRO A 218 8.84 -26.08 9.91
C PRO A 218 9.89 -26.82 9.09
N GLN A 219 9.46 -27.71 8.19
CA GLN A 219 10.37 -28.54 7.37
C GLN A 219 11.20 -27.68 6.39
N ARG A 220 10.72 -26.50 6.05
CA ARG A 220 11.41 -25.52 5.20
C ARG A 220 12.06 -24.40 6.02
N ARG A 221 11.86 -24.35 7.33
CA ARG A 221 12.25 -23.24 8.22
C ARG A 221 11.84 -21.90 7.61
N MET A 222 10.63 -21.85 7.04
CA MET A 222 10.14 -20.77 6.21
C MET A 222 8.89 -20.14 6.79
N ILE A 223 8.83 -18.80 6.71
CA ILE A 223 7.61 -18.00 6.95
C ILE A 223 7.18 -17.32 5.64
N SER A 224 5.89 -17.47 5.30
CA SER A 224 5.18 -16.60 4.38
C SER A 224 4.42 -15.56 5.21
N ALA A 225 4.80 -14.30 5.11
CA ALA A 225 4.41 -13.25 6.05
C ALA A 225 3.26 -12.37 5.57
N GLY A 226 2.85 -12.48 4.29
CA GLY A 226 1.90 -11.52 3.71
C GLY A 226 2.41 -10.08 3.86
N ASP A 227 1.54 -9.17 4.28
CA ASP A 227 1.85 -7.76 4.47
C ASP A 227 2.29 -7.39 5.89
N GLN A 228 2.59 -8.39 6.74
CA GLN A 228 3.19 -8.10 8.05
C GLN A 228 4.60 -7.51 7.94
N PHE A 229 5.20 -7.57 6.76
CA PHE A 229 6.46 -6.91 6.44
C PHE A 229 6.47 -6.52 4.95
N ILE A 230 6.66 -5.25 4.62
CA ILE A 230 6.47 -4.73 3.26
C ILE A 230 7.63 -3.89 2.71
N TRP A 231 8.80 -3.92 3.36
CA TRP A 231 9.97 -3.10 2.98
C TRP A 231 9.69 -1.59 2.88
N ASN A 232 8.76 -1.13 3.68
CA ASN A 232 8.40 0.26 3.90
C ASN A 232 8.03 0.44 5.37
N PHE A 233 7.83 1.69 5.79
CA PHE A 233 7.16 1.95 7.07
C PHE A 233 5.81 1.20 7.08
N PRO A 234 5.48 0.48 8.17
CA PRO A 234 4.28 -0.35 8.22
C PRO A 234 3.02 0.40 7.81
N ASN A 235 2.24 -0.18 6.90
CA ASN A 235 1.00 0.40 6.40
C ASN A 235 -0.09 0.35 7.48
N CYS A 236 0.16 1.04 8.59
CA CYS A 236 -0.66 1.01 9.80
C CYS A 236 -1.46 2.30 10.03
N GLY A 237 -1.30 3.31 9.17
CA GLY A 237 -1.91 4.64 9.32
C GLY A 237 -2.79 5.10 8.19
N ASN A 238 -2.98 4.34 7.13
CA ASN A 238 -3.64 4.78 5.90
C ASN A 238 -4.89 5.64 6.15
N PRO A 239 -4.89 6.92 5.72
CA PRO A 239 -5.93 7.90 6.08
C PRO A 239 -7.31 7.59 5.49
N GLN A 240 -7.38 6.70 4.50
CA GLN A 240 -8.62 6.36 3.79
C GLN A 240 -9.11 4.92 4.06
N LYS A 241 -8.49 4.21 5.01
CA LYS A 241 -8.83 2.82 5.30
C LYS A 241 -9.41 2.67 6.72
N VAL A 242 -9.96 1.49 6.98
CA VAL A 242 -10.46 1.10 8.30
C VAL A 242 -9.33 1.01 9.32
N GLN A 243 -9.69 0.81 10.60
CA GLN A 243 -8.74 0.67 11.70
C GLN A 243 -7.67 -0.36 11.41
N ARG A 244 -6.44 -0.09 11.85
CA ARG A 244 -5.25 -0.94 11.82
C ARG A 244 -4.65 -1.02 13.21
N TYR A 245 -3.81 -2.02 13.46
CA TYR A 245 -3.49 -2.50 14.80
C TYR A 245 -1.98 -2.58 15.01
N PRO A 246 -1.29 -1.44 15.33
CA PRO A 246 0.16 -1.39 15.36
C PRO A 246 0.78 -2.25 16.46
N LEU A 247 0.15 -2.36 17.65
CA LEU A 247 0.70 -3.13 18.76
C LEU A 247 0.56 -4.64 18.53
N GLU A 248 -0.58 -5.07 18.01
CA GLU A 248 -0.81 -6.46 17.60
C GLU A 248 0.06 -6.84 16.41
N TRP A 249 0.32 -5.90 15.50
CA TRP A 249 1.29 -6.08 14.43
C TRP A 249 2.68 -6.35 14.99
N ALA A 250 3.16 -5.53 15.92
CA ALA A 250 4.44 -5.73 16.59
C ALA A 250 4.51 -7.10 17.30
N ALA A 251 3.45 -7.50 17.98
CA ALA A 251 3.37 -8.81 18.64
C ALA A 251 3.51 -9.98 17.65
N SER A 252 2.88 -9.89 16.47
CA SER A 252 3.01 -10.92 15.44
C SER A 252 4.43 -10.99 14.87
N LEU A 253 5.10 -9.84 14.68
CA LEU A 253 6.50 -9.81 14.26
C LEU A 253 7.43 -10.45 15.30
N ARG A 254 7.17 -10.22 16.60
CA ARG A 254 7.92 -10.88 17.70
C ARG A 254 7.70 -12.41 17.70
N ASP A 255 6.47 -12.88 17.46
CA ASP A 255 6.20 -14.30 17.34
C ASP A 255 6.97 -14.92 16.16
N MET A 256 6.89 -14.33 14.97
CA MET A 256 7.67 -14.76 13.81
C MET A 256 9.18 -14.78 14.10
N ALA A 257 9.73 -13.76 14.76
CA ALA A 257 11.14 -13.66 15.13
C ALA A 257 11.57 -14.70 16.16
N SER A 258 10.63 -15.27 16.94
CA SER A 258 10.89 -16.31 17.91
C SER A 258 11.08 -17.70 17.28
N ARG A 259 10.63 -17.87 16.04
CA ARG A 259 10.72 -19.16 15.30
C ARG A 259 12.16 -19.39 14.82
N ASP A 260 12.49 -20.66 14.57
CA ASP A 260 13.77 -21.06 13.95
C ASP A 260 13.72 -20.85 12.43
N VAL A 261 13.50 -19.59 11.99
CA VAL A 261 13.27 -19.20 10.60
C VAL A 261 14.58 -18.91 9.87
N GLU A 262 14.75 -19.49 8.68
CA GLU A 262 15.89 -19.26 7.78
C GLU A 262 15.48 -18.57 6.48
N LEU A 263 14.20 -18.67 6.10
CA LEU A 263 13.65 -18.00 4.92
C LEU A 263 12.36 -17.29 5.30
N PHE A 264 12.34 -15.98 5.12
CA PHE A 264 11.19 -15.11 5.39
C PHE A 264 10.75 -14.44 4.10
N VAL A 265 9.50 -14.64 3.70
CA VAL A 265 8.98 -14.20 2.41
C VAL A 265 7.75 -13.31 2.61
N PRO A 266 7.89 -11.99 2.45
CA PRO A 266 6.77 -11.06 2.47
C PRO A 266 6.03 -11.04 1.13
N ALA A 267 4.81 -10.51 1.11
CA ALA A 267 4.05 -10.33 -0.13
C ALA A 267 4.45 -9.06 -0.91
N HIS A 268 5.13 -8.12 -0.28
CA HIS A 268 5.71 -6.94 -0.92
C HIS A 268 7.18 -6.77 -0.53
N GLY A 269 8.01 -6.44 -1.52
CA GLY A 269 9.46 -6.26 -1.33
C GLY A 269 10.24 -7.56 -1.46
N LEU A 270 11.35 -7.69 -0.76
CA LEU A 270 12.32 -8.75 -0.98
C LEU A 270 12.21 -9.86 0.07
N PRO A 271 12.42 -11.13 -0.30
CA PRO A 271 12.58 -12.21 0.67
C PRO A 271 13.89 -12.02 1.44
N ILE A 272 13.92 -12.48 2.69
CA ILE A 272 15.08 -12.37 3.57
C ILE A 272 15.55 -13.77 3.95
N ALA A 273 16.84 -14.04 3.77
CA ALA A 273 17.48 -15.27 4.19
C ALA A 273 18.44 -15.04 5.36
N GLY A 274 18.46 -16.03 6.26
CA GLY A 274 19.35 -16.07 7.43
C GLY A 274 18.70 -15.53 8.70
N GLN A 275 18.65 -16.34 9.74
CA GLN A 275 17.97 -16.08 11.00
C GLN A 275 18.36 -14.73 11.63
N ALA A 276 19.64 -14.38 11.58
CA ALA A 276 20.10 -13.14 12.19
C ALA A 276 19.52 -11.88 11.51
N ARG A 277 19.51 -11.84 10.16
CA ARG A 277 18.92 -10.73 9.39
C ARG A 277 17.40 -10.65 9.58
N ILE A 278 16.73 -11.80 9.53
CA ILE A 278 15.27 -11.87 9.74
C ILE A 278 14.92 -11.32 11.12
N ARG A 279 15.57 -11.81 12.16
CA ARG A 279 15.36 -11.32 13.53
C ARG A 279 15.64 -9.84 13.66
N GLN A 280 16.76 -9.36 13.13
CA GLN A 280 17.10 -7.92 13.14
C GLN A 280 15.99 -7.07 12.52
N CYS A 281 15.51 -7.43 11.34
CA CYS A 281 14.47 -6.68 10.65
C CYS A 281 13.14 -6.69 11.42
N LEU A 282 12.68 -7.87 11.84
CA LEU A 282 11.42 -8.02 12.54
C LEU A 282 11.43 -7.33 13.90
N ASP A 283 12.50 -7.50 14.67
CA ASP A 283 12.66 -6.84 15.97
C ASP A 283 12.73 -5.32 15.85
N THR A 284 13.40 -4.80 14.82
CA THR A 284 13.49 -3.35 14.60
C THR A 284 12.12 -2.76 14.26
N VAL A 285 11.37 -3.40 13.34
CA VAL A 285 10.03 -2.93 12.98
C VAL A 285 9.07 -3.02 14.18
N ALA A 286 9.10 -4.14 14.93
CA ALA A 286 8.28 -4.31 16.12
C ALA A 286 8.58 -3.24 17.18
N THR A 287 9.86 -3.01 17.50
CA THR A 287 10.27 -1.97 18.44
C THR A 287 9.81 -0.58 17.99
N THR A 288 9.92 -0.27 16.70
CA THR A 288 9.47 1.03 16.16
C THR A 288 7.96 1.23 16.39
N LEU A 289 7.14 0.21 16.10
CA LEU A 289 5.70 0.28 16.33
C LEU A 289 5.34 0.36 17.82
N GLU A 290 5.98 -0.46 18.67
CA GLU A 290 5.79 -0.47 20.13
C GLU A 290 6.12 0.90 20.73
N THR A 291 7.26 1.48 20.36
CA THR A 291 7.70 2.81 20.83
C THR A 291 6.69 3.87 20.39
N LEU A 292 6.29 3.87 19.12
CA LEU A 292 5.35 4.85 18.60
C LEU A 292 3.99 4.77 19.29
N VAL A 293 3.50 3.56 19.61
CA VAL A 293 2.26 3.38 20.39
C VAL A 293 2.42 3.92 21.80
N HIS A 294 3.51 3.58 22.48
CA HIS A 294 3.76 4.05 23.84
C HIS A 294 3.82 5.58 23.92
N ASP A 295 4.59 6.23 23.04
CA ASP A 295 4.75 7.68 23.03
C ASP A 295 3.42 8.40 22.79
N VAL A 296 2.61 7.91 21.84
CA VAL A 296 1.27 8.47 21.57
C VAL A 296 0.33 8.27 22.77
N VAL A 297 0.30 7.07 23.35
CA VAL A 297 -0.60 6.74 24.47
C VAL A 297 -0.18 7.51 25.74
N ASP A 298 1.12 7.66 25.99
CA ASP A 298 1.62 8.45 27.12
C ASP A 298 1.24 9.93 26.98
N ALA A 299 1.35 10.50 25.79
CA ALA A 299 0.88 11.86 25.53
C ALA A 299 -0.65 11.98 25.68
N MET A 300 -1.43 10.98 25.23
CA MET A 300 -2.88 10.93 25.46
C MET A 300 -3.21 10.87 26.96
N ASN A 301 -2.51 10.05 27.73
CA ASN A 301 -2.68 9.92 29.17
C ASN A 301 -2.33 11.22 29.91
N ALA A 302 -1.39 12.01 29.38
CA ALA A 302 -1.06 13.34 29.88
C ALA A 302 -2.08 14.42 29.49
N GLY A 303 -3.09 14.08 28.68
CA GLY A 303 -4.15 15.01 28.24
C GLY A 303 -3.80 15.86 27.03
N ALA A 304 -2.77 15.52 26.27
CA ALA A 304 -2.42 16.20 25.03
C ALA A 304 -3.53 16.03 23.96
N ARG A 305 -3.72 17.03 23.12
CA ARG A 305 -4.61 16.96 21.97
C ARG A 305 -3.91 16.27 20.80
N LEU A 306 -4.67 15.76 19.86
CA LEU A 306 -4.10 15.11 18.67
C LEU A 306 -3.11 16.00 17.92
N ASP A 307 -3.39 17.30 17.79
CA ASP A 307 -2.49 18.25 17.13
C ASP A 307 -1.12 18.32 17.83
N ASP A 308 -1.14 18.45 19.16
CA ASP A 308 0.07 18.50 19.97
C ASP A 308 0.90 17.22 19.84
N ILE A 309 0.24 16.05 19.80
CA ILE A 309 0.87 14.74 19.64
C ILE A 309 1.52 14.61 18.26
N VAL A 310 0.81 14.97 17.20
CA VAL A 310 1.31 14.90 15.81
C VAL A 310 2.54 15.79 15.61
N GLN A 311 2.63 16.92 16.32
CA GLN A 311 3.76 17.85 16.23
C GLN A 311 4.96 17.44 17.12
N SER A 312 4.76 16.58 18.11
CA SER A 312 5.80 16.25 19.11
C SER A 312 6.31 14.82 19.05
N VAL A 313 5.48 13.86 18.63
CA VAL A 313 5.87 12.44 18.56
C VAL A 313 6.49 12.16 17.19
N HIS A 314 7.71 11.61 17.19
CA HIS A 314 8.46 11.34 15.97
C HIS A 314 9.17 9.98 16.03
N VAL A 315 9.28 9.33 14.90
CA VAL A 315 10.22 8.20 14.72
C VAL A 315 11.58 8.79 14.32
N PRO A 316 12.70 8.36 14.92
CA PRO A 316 14.03 8.87 14.59
C PRO A 316 14.40 8.74 13.12
N ASP A 317 15.07 9.75 12.57
CA ASP A 317 15.44 9.80 11.14
C ASP A 317 16.36 8.66 10.72
N ASP A 318 17.25 8.21 11.58
CA ASP A 318 18.15 7.06 11.34
C ASP A 318 17.34 5.75 11.23
N THR A 319 16.29 5.59 12.00
CA THR A 319 15.35 4.48 11.90
C THR A 319 14.58 4.54 10.58
N LEU A 320 14.08 5.72 10.20
CA LEU A 320 13.38 5.93 8.93
C LEU A 320 14.30 5.84 7.70
N ALA A 321 15.61 5.90 7.88
CA ALA A 321 16.59 5.72 6.81
C ALA A 321 16.84 4.25 6.47
N LEU A 322 16.49 3.31 7.36
CA LEU A 322 16.67 1.87 7.12
C LEU A 322 15.92 1.42 5.86
N PRO A 323 16.53 0.58 5.00
CA PRO A 323 15.95 0.18 3.71
C PRO A 323 14.52 -0.36 3.79
N TYR A 324 14.19 -0.98 4.92
CA TYR A 324 12.90 -1.65 5.18
C TYR A 324 11.94 -0.83 6.08
N LEU A 325 12.28 0.42 6.46
CA LEU A 325 11.45 1.32 7.27
C LEU A 325 11.24 2.71 6.66
N ARG A 326 11.68 2.92 5.41
CA ARG A 326 11.49 4.22 4.75
C ARG A 326 10.00 4.53 4.56
N PRO A 327 9.56 5.76 4.85
CA PRO A 327 8.14 6.15 4.72
C PRO A 327 7.79 6.47 3.26
N LEU A 328 7.88 5.44 2.38
CA LEU A 328 7.62 5.59 0.94
C LEU A 328 6.17 5.30 0.58
N TYR A 329 5.43 4.61 1.47
CA TYR A 329 4.01 4.28 1.27
C TYR A 329 3.14 4.87 2.38
N ASP A 330 3.22 4.35 3.60
CA ASP A 330 2.66 4.95 4.82
C ASP A 330 3.74 5.77 5.54
N GLU A 331 3.35 6.57 6.52
CA GLU A 331 4.24 7.46 7.26
C GLU A 331 3.83 7.59 8.74
N PRO A 332 4.79 7.91 9.64
CA PRO A 332 4.52 7.98 11.07
C PRO A 332 3.33 8.86 11.46
N GLU A 333 3.16 10.03 10.82
CA GLU A 333 2.04 10.93 11.13
C GLU A 333 0.67 10.26 10.95
N PHE A 334 0.52 9.43 9.92
CA PHE A 334 -0.73 8.70 9.70
C PHE A 334 -0.94 7.61 10.75
N VAL A 335 0.13 6.93 11.15
CA VAL A 335 0.08 5.90 12.20
C VAL A 335 -0.27 6.53 13.55
N ILE A 336 0.30 7.70 13.90
CA ILE A 336 -0.07 8.46 15.11
C ILE A 336 -1.58 8.75 15.13
N ARG A 337 -2.16 9.22 14.03
CA ARG A 337 -3.61 9.48 13.92
C ARG A 337 -4.44 8.21 14.03
N ASN A 338 -3.93 7.10 13.55
CA ASN A 338 -4.57 5.80 13.67
C ASN A 338 -4.54 5.26 15.10
N ILE A 339 -3.43 5.43 15.84
CA ILE A 339 -3.30 5.10 17.25
C ILE A 339 -4.27 5.95 18.08
N TRP A 340 -4.31 7.26 17.85
CA TRP A 340 -5.29 8.14 18.50
C TRP A 340 -6.71 7.61 18.31
N ARG A 341 -7.09 7.28 17.07
CA ARG A 341 -8.44 6.76 16.77
C ARG A 341 -8.72 5.43 17.45
N LEU A 342 -7.71 4.55 17.54
CA LEU A 342 -7.84 3.22 18.14
C LEU A 342 -8.17 3.31 19.63
N TYR A 343 -7.46 4.17 20.37
CA TYR A 343 -7.60 4.29 21.82
C TYR A 343 -8.51 5.43 22.29
N GLY A 344 -8.67 6.49 21.48
CA GLY A 344 -9.40 7.71 21.87
C GLY A 344 -10.63 8.06 21.01
N GLY A 345 -10.85 7.38 19.90
CA GLY A 345 -11.92 7.70 18.95
C GLY A 345 -11.51 8.78 17.94
N TRP A 346 -12.47 9.35 17.21
CA TRP A 346 -12.20 10.22 16.04
C TRP A 346 -11.98 11.71 16.41
N TRP A 347 -12.49 12.18 17.57
CA TRP A 347 -12.42 13.59 17.93
C TRP A 347 -11.02 13.96 18.41
N ASP A 348 -10.47 15.04 17.87
CA ASP A 348 -9.10 15.50 18.08
C ASP A 348 -8.90 16.37 19.34
N ALA A 349 -9.89 16.42 20.23
CA ALA A 349 -9.96 17.23 21.43
C ALA A 349 -10.04 18.76 21.20
N ASN A 350 -10.26 19.22 19.95
CA ASN A 350 -10.58 20.62 19.67
C ASN A 350 -12.10 20.84 19.74
N PRO A 351 -12.63 21.63 20.70
CA PRO A 351 -14.08 21.83 20.86
C PRO A 351 -14.78 22.34 19.59
N ALA A 352 -14.11 23.17 18.79
CA ALA A 352 -14.68 23.70 17.55
C ALA A 352 -14.90 22.61 16.46
N ARG A 353 -14.15 21.48 16.56
CA ARG A 353 -14.24 20.37 15.62
C ARG A 353 -15.17 19.25 16.06
N LEU A 354 -15.80 19.35 17.25
CA LEU A 354 -16.79 18.36 17.70
C LEU A 354 -18.08 18.42 16.85
N LYS A 355 -18.55 19.64 16.60
CA LYS A 355 -19.69 19.95 15.71
C LYS A 355 -19.33 21.22 14.93
N PRO A 356 -18.48 21.10 13.88
CA PRO A 356 -17.97 22.25 13.17
C PRO A 356 -19.06 22.93 12.35
N ALA A 357 -18.87 24.21 12.06
CA ALA A 357 -19.58 24.86 10.97
C ALA A 357 -19.15 24.25 9.62
N SER A 358 -19.92 24.49 8.56
CA SER A 358 -19.52 24.01 7.23
C SER A 358 -18.24 24.73 6.77
N ASP A 359 -17.43 24.05 5.96
CA ASP A 359 -16.20 24.62 5.39
C ASP A 359 -16.51 25.91 4.62
N ALA A 360 -17.62 25.95 3.87
CA ALA A 360 -18.07 27.15 3.16
C ALA A 360 -18.32 28.33 4.12
N ALA A 361 -18.97 28.10 5.28
CA ALA A 361 -19.21 29.17 6.26
C ALA A 361 -17.92 29.65 6.91
N ILE A 362 -16.98 28.73 7.23
CA ILE A 362 -15.67 29.08 7.76
C ILE A 362 -14.86 29.83 6.71
N GLY A 363 -14.81 29.35 5.48
CA GLY A 363 -14.11 29.99 4.36
C GLY A 363 -14.60 31.43 4.11
N ALA A 364 -15.92 31.62 4.05
CA ALA A 364 -16.50 32.95 3.86
C ALA A 364 -16.16 33.92 5.02
N GLU A 365 -16.18 33.45 6.28
CA GLU A 365 -15.83 34.32 7.42
C GLU A 365 -14.33 34.64 7.45
N VAL A 366 -13.45 33.67 7.13
CA VAL A 366 -12.01 33.91 7.06
C VAL A 366 -11.68 34.87 5.91
N ALA A 367 -12.32 34.73 4.73
CA ALA A 367 -12.17 35.64 3.62
C ALA A 367 -12.60 37.07 4.00
N ARG A 368 -13.74 37.22 4.70
CA ARG A 368 -14.20 38.53 5.21
C ARG A 368 -13.18 39.19 6.14
N LEU A 369 -12.59 38.40 7.07
CA LEU A 369 -11.56 38.89 8.00
C LEU A 369 -10.24 39.24 7.31
N ALA A 370 -9.89 38.55 6.23
CA ALA A 370 -8.68 38.77 5.45
C ALA A 370 -8.80 39.96 4.47
N GLY A 371 -10.02 40.45 4.22
CA GLY A 371 -10.27 41.52 3.26
C GLY A 371 -10.65 41.04 1.85
N GLY A 372 -10.99 39.77 1.68
CA GLY A 372 -11.46 39.14 0.46
C GLY A 372 -10.76 37.80 0.16
N VAL A 373 -11.32 37.07 -0.80
CA VAL A 373 -10.75 35.78 -1.24
C VAL A 373 -9.41 35.97 -1.93
N GLU A 374 -9.24 37.08 -2.69
CA GLU A 374 -7.99 37.41 -3.34
C GLU A 374 -6.84 37.58 -2.36
N ALA A 375 -7.11 38.12 -1.16
CA ALA A 375 -6.11 38.26 -0.10
C ALA A 375 -5.66 36.86 0.45
N LEU A 376 -6.59 35.91 0.55
CA LEU A 376 -6.26 34.53 0.92
C LEU A 376 -5.42 33.83 -0.16
N VAL A 377 -5.78 34.01 -1.43
CA VAL A 377 -5.02 33.46 -2.56
C VAL A 377 -3.60 34.00 -2.59
N ALA A 378 -3.45 35.33 -2.45
CA ALA A 378 -2.14 36.00 -2.44
C ALA A 378 -1.29 35.48 -1.25
N ARG A 379 -1.87 35.38 -0.05
CA ARG A 379 -1.15 34.88 1.13
C ARG A 379 -0.77 33.40 1.02
N ALA A 380 -1.66 32.56 0.51
CA ALA A 380 -1.38 31.14 0.31
C ALA A 380 -0.24 30.94 -0.71
N THR A 381 -0.23 31.75 -1.78
CA THR A 381 0.82 31.72 -2.81
C THR A 381 2.18 32.14 -2.23
N GLU A 382 2.22 33.21 -1.42
CA GLU A 382 3.43 33.66 -0.72
C GLU A 382 3.97 32.57 0.21
N LEU A 383 3.13 32.02 1.09
CA LEU A 383 3.48 30.91 2.00
C LEU A 383 4.05 29.69 1.25
N SER A 384 3.44 29.33 0.14
CA SER A 384 3.94 28.24 -0.71
C SER A 384 5.30 28.57 -1.34
N GLY A 385 5.51 29.82 -1.74
CA GLY A 385 6.80 30.31 -2.25
C GLY A 385 7.91 30.29 -1.19
N ASP A 386 7.55 30.55 0.05
CA ASP A 386 8.46 30.50 1.22
C ASP A 386 8.72 29.07 1.72
N GLY A 387 8.04 28.06 1.16
CA GLY A 387 8.18 26.64 1.55
C GLY A 387 7.25 26.21 2.68
N ASP A 388 6.42 27.12 3.22
CA ASP A 388 5.42 26.77 4.26
C ASP A 388 4.15 26.16 3.65
N HIS A 389 4.35 25.02 2.97
CA HIS A 389 3.30 24.37 2.21
C HIS A 389 2.13 23.86 3.08
N ARG A 390 2.37 23.50 4.36
CA ARG A 390 1.28 23.02 5.23
C ARG A 390 0.27 24.12 5.50
N VAL A 391 0.74 25.32 5.85
CA VAL A 391 -0.11 26.48 6.08
C VAL A 391 -0.69 26.99 4.77
N ALA A 392 0.08 27.02 3.68
CA ALA A 392 -0.39 27.40 2.36
C ALA A 392 -1.61 26.57 1.91
N CYS A 393 -1.54 25.24 2.07
CA CYS A 393 -2.67 24.36 1.78
C CYS A 393 -3.91 24.70 2.62
N GLN A 394 -3.74 24.97 3.92
CA GLN A 394 -4.89 25.34 4.77
C GLN A 394 -5.54 26.65 4.35
N VAL A 395 -4.74 27.67 4.01
CA VAL A 395 -5.24 28.99 3.59
C VAL A 395 -5.96 28.91 2.26
N ILE A 396 -5.41 28.16 1.28
CA ILE A 396 -6.05 28.02 -0.03
C ILE A 396 -7.35 27.19 0.03
N GLU A 397 -7.46 26.23 0.97
CA GLU A 397 -8.72 25.52 1.17
C GLU A 397 -9.83 26.43 1.70
N TRP A 398 -9.52 27.42 2.55
CA TRP A 398 -10.52 28.42 2.94
C TRP A 398 -10.97 29.29 1.77
N ALA A 399 -10.05 29.67 0.88
CA ALA A 399 -10.41 30.41 -0.34
C ALA A 399 -11.31 29.56 -1.26
N ALA A 400 -10.95 28.29 -1.49
CA ALA A 400 -11.73 27.37 -2.31
C ALA A 400 -13.11 27.04 -1.69
N ALA A 401 -13.21 26.97 -0.37
CA ALA A 401 -14.47 26.80 0.32
C ALA A 401 -15.38 28.02 0.26
N ALA A 402 -14.80 29.24 0.21
CA ALA A 402 -15.55 30.49 0.04
C ALA A 402 -16.05 30.69 -1.40
N GLU A 403 -15.22 30.32 -2.39
CA GLU A 403 -15.54 30.48 -3.83
C GLU A 403 -15.22 29.19 -4.60
N PRO A 404 -16.06 28.14 -4.46
CA PRO A 404 -15.76 26.80 -4.99
C PRO A 404 -15.77 26.66 -6.51
N GLU A 405 -16.29 27.66 -7.23
CA GLU A 405 -16.35 27.68 -8.70
C GLU A 405 -15.39 28.70 -9.32
N SER A 406 -14.56 29.39 -8.51
CA SER A 406 -13.66 30.42 -8.98
C SER A 406 -12.44 29.83 -9.70
N PRO A 407 -12.26 30.02 -11.03
CA PRO A 407 -11.09 29.52 -11.73
C PRO A 407 -9.77 30.06 -11.16
N ALA A 408 -9.73 31.34 -10.76
CA ALA A 408 -8.53 31.96 -10.21
C ALA A 408 -8.09 31.32 -8.89
N VAL A 409 -9.04 30.96 -8.01
CA VAL A 409 -8.76 30.24 -6.77
C VAL A 409 -8.22 28.84 -7.09
N HIS A 410 -8.83 28.13 -8.03
CA HIS A 410 -8.44 26.77 -8.38
C HIS A 410 -7.12 26.70 -9.17
N GLU A 411 -6.77 27.72 -9.97
CA GLU A 411 -5.42 27.85 -10.55
C GLU A 411 -4.36 27.92 -9.45
N ALA A 412 -4.54 28.77 -8.46
CA ALA A 412 -3.62 28.89 -7.33
C ALA A 412 -3.57 27.59 -6.49
N ARG A 413 -4.74 26.99 -6.21
CA ARG A 413 -4.84 25.74 -5.45
C ARG A 413 -4.11 24.59 -6.16
N SER A 414 -4.25 24.46 -7.48
CA SER A 414 -3.52 23.47 -8.27
C SER A 414 -2.00 23.62 -8.12
N VAL A 415 -1.48 24.84 -8.26
CA VAL A 415 -0.04 25.12 -8.12
C VAL A 415 0.46 24.81 -6.71
N ILE A 416 -0.28 25.22 -5.66
CA ILE A 416 0.09 24.99 -4.26
C ILE A 416 0.14 23.50 -3.94
N TYR A 417 -0.86 22.71 -4.38
CA TYR A 417 -0.84 21.27 -4.17
C TYR A 417 0.21 20.53 -5.00
N ALA A 418 0.56 21.02 -6.19
CA ALA A 418 1.70 20.52 -6.94
C ALA A 418 3.02 20.72 -6.19
N ALA A 419 3.24 21.92 -5.62
CA ALA A 419 4.40 22.25 -4.79
C ALA A 419 4.43 21.39 -3.52
N ARG A 420 3.32 21.29 -2.79
CA ARG A 420 3.19 20.44 -1.61
C ARG A 420 3.54 18.97 -1.92
N ARG A 421 2.99 18.42 -2.98
CA ARG A 421 3.26 17.05 -3.42
C ARG A 421 4.75 16.80 -3.70
N ALA A 422 5.47 17.79 -4.22
CA ALA A 422 6.89 17.66 -4.54
C ALA A 422 7.76 17.47 -3.30
N THR A 423 7.31 17.90 -2.12
CA THR A 423 8.04 17.73 -0.84
C THR A 423 7.76 16.40 -0.14
N GLU A 424 6.79 15.61 -0.62
CA GLU A 424 6.39 14.37 0.03
C GLU A 424 7.25 13.17 -0.41
N SER A 425 7.48 12.23 0.50
CA SER A 425 8.05 10.91 0.22
C SER A 425 6.97 9.85 0.03
N SER A 426 5.94 9.88 0.88
CA SER A 426 4.84 8.92 0.92
C SER A 426 4.01 8.89 -0.37
N LEU A 427 3.80 7.70 -0.93
CA LEU A 427 2.96 7.50 -2.11
C LEU A 427 1.50 7.90 -1.83
N MET A 428 1.01 7.68 -0.61
CA MET A 428 -0.35 8.07 -0.21
C MET A 428 -0.50 9.59 -0.22
N SER A 429 0.43 10.33 0.41
CA SER A 429 0.44 11.79 0.42
C SER A 429 0.52 12.34 -1.00
N LYS A 430 1.46 11.83 -1.81
CA LYS A 430 1.60 12.21 -3.23
C LYS A 430 0.32 11.98 -4.03
N GLY A 431 -0.34 10.85 -3.80
CA GLY A 431 -1.57 10.48 -4.50
C GLY A 431 -2.73 11.41 -4.14
N ILE A 432 -2.94 11.65 -2.86
CA ILE A 432 -4.02 12.50 -2.34
C ILE A 432 -3.83 13.95 -2.78
N PHE A 433 -2.62 14.51 -2.66
CA PHE A 433 -2.34 15.87 -3.13
C PHE A 433 -2.45 16.01 -4.65
N ARG A 434 -2.05 14.99 -5.41
CA ARG A 434 -2.30 14.96 -6.86
C ARG A 434 -3.79 14.93 -7.18
N SER A 435 -4.61 14.24 -6.40
CA SER A 435 -6.06 14.24 -6.58
C SER A 435 -6.63 15.64 -6.35
N ALA A 436 -6.20 16.33 -5.28
CA ALA A 436 -6.61 17.70 -5.00
C ALA A 436 -6.20 18.69 -6.12
N GLN A 437 -5.00 18.52 -6.69
CA GLN A 437 -4.57 19.25 -7.86
C GLN A 437 -5.50 19.00 -9.06
N ALA A 438 -5.77 17.73 -9.37
CA ALA A 438 -6.60 17.36 -10.52
C ALA A 438 -8.07 17.81 -10.39
N ASP A 439 -8.59 17.88 -9.17
CA ASP A 439 -9.93 18.42 -8.92
C ASP A 439 -9.97 19.93 -9.24
N SER A 440 -8.90 20.66 -8.92
CA SER A 440 -8.77 22.08 -9.27
C SER A 440 -8.59 22.30 -10.77
N ASP A 441 -7.73 21.52 -11.43
CA ASP A 441 -7.52 21.58 -12.88
C ASP A 441 -8.84 21.39 -13.63
N ALA A 442 -9.71 20.48 -13.14
CA ALA A 442 -11.02 20.23 -13.73
C ALA A 442 -11.97 21.46 -13.62
N VAL A 443 -11.93 22.21 -12.52
CA VAL A 443 -12.71 23.45 -12.38
C VAL A 443 -12.19 24.51 -13.36
N VAL A 444 -10.88 24.65 -13.49
CA VAL A 444 -10.24 25.63 -14.40
C VAL A 444 -10.57 25.33 -15.87
N THR A 445 -10.55 24.06 -16.25
CA THR A 445 -10.83 23.65 -17.64
C THR A 445 -12.32 23.51 -17.95
N GLY A 446 -13.19 23.55 -16.96
CA GLY A 446 -14.62 23.26 -17.10
C GLY A 446 -14.90 21.77 -17.35
N GLU A 447 -13.93 20.90 -17.12
CA GLU A 447 -14.11 19.45 -17.18
C GLU A 447 -14.80 18.95 -15.91
N VAL A 448 -15.43 17.76 -16.03
CA VAL A 448 -16.06 17.10 -14.87
C VAL A 448 -14.94 16.56 -13.96
N PRO A 449 -14.82 16.97 -12.68
CA PRO A 449 -13.87 16.39 -11.78
C PRO A 449 -14.06 14.87 -11.68
N PRO A 450 -13.00 14.08 -11.75
CA PRO A 450 -13.15 12.61 -11.89
C PRO A 450 -13.76 11.92 -10.67
N VAL A 451 -13.80 12.58 -9.51
CA VAL A 451 -14.20 11.97 -8.23
C VAL A 451 -15.47 12.59 -7.63
N THR A 452 -15.70 13.89 -7.79
CA THR A 452 -16.74 14.63 -7.05
C THR A 452 -18.13 14.57 -7.68
N MET A 453 -18.25 14.37 -8.96
CA MET A 453 -19.54 14.54 -9.66
C MET A 453 -20.47 13.30 -9.70
N ARG A 454 -20.05 12.14 -9.23
CA ARG A 454 -20.96 10.97 -9.18
C ARG A 454 -21.82 10.90 -7.92
N PHE A 455 -21.62 11.82 -6.99
CA PHE A 455 -22.33 11.89 -5.72
C PHE A 455 -23.10 13.20 -5.51
N ALA A 456 -23.57 13.85 -6.57
CA ALA A 456 -24.71 14.72 -6.42
C ALA A 456 -25.81 13.84 -5.83
N ILE A 457 -26.01 13.95 -4.54
CA ILE A 457 -27.14 13.33 -3.83
C ILE A 457 -28.35 13.90 -4.55
N GLY A 458 -29.09 13.03 -5.23
CA GLY A 458 -30.30 13.42 -5.94
C GLY A 458 -31.19 14.26 -5.02
N GLU A 459 -31.74 15.32 -5.59
CA GLU A 459 -32.77 16.13 -5.01
C GLU A 459 -34.00 15.29 -4.59
#